data_d3c1c3eaa544c14757a5e2bfe5652348
#
_entry.id   d3c1c3eaa544c14757a5e2bfe5652348
#
_cell.length_a   1.000
_cell.length_b   1.000
_cell.length_c   1.000
_cell.angle_alpha   90.00
_cell.angle_beta   90.00
_cell.angle_gamma   90.00
#
_symmetry.space_group_name_H-M   'P 1'
#
loop_
_entity.id
_entity.type
_entity.pdbx_description
1 polymer ?
#
loop_
_entity_poly.entity_id
_entity_poly.type
_entity_poly.pdbx_seq_one_letter_code
_entity_poly.pdbx_strand_id
1 'polypeptide(L)'
;VDKDTVNHWLPLLGCHCQEVMNYFFRNLHLEECQLDELWTFIYKKEKQLTALEKLAEVYGDAWVWIAFSPVCKLVPAWVVGKRTLSHARRLVFRLKSASDGQIPFFTSDELPHYADALLEVYGEQVQPLRNGTRGRFPKPYRVPPPDLCYAVVVKKREQGRVVEVSTRLVYGTTQQVEAALQASPVSHAINTYGVERNNLTIRQHSRRMSRKVNAFSKD
;
A
#
# COMPACT_ATOMS: atom_id res chain seq x y z
N VAL A 1 16.95 32.26 8.48
CA VAL A 1 16.71 31.02 9.25
C VAL A 1 17.83 30.07 8.91
N ASP A 2 18.49 29.52 9.92
CA ASP A 2 19.58 28.56 9.74
C ASP A 2 19.05 27.21 9.22
N LYS A 3 19.90 26.49 8.45
CA LYS A 3 19.57 25.17 7.88
C LYS A 3 19.20 24.15 8.95
N ASP A 4 19.87 24.21 10.12
CA ASP A 4 19.63 23.27 11.20
C ASP A 4 18.27 23.48 11.86
N THR A 5 17.82 24.74 11.94
CA THR A 5 16.45 25.10 12.36
C THR A 5 15.41 24.48 11.41
N VAL A 6 15.63 24.60 10.08
CA VAL A 6 14.72 24.01 9.09
C VAL A 6 14.69 22.47 9.20
N ASN A 7 15.86 21.86 9.34
CA ASN A 7 15.95 20.41 9.52
C ASN A 7 15.26 19.92 10.80
N HIS A 8 15.33 20.69 11.88
CA HIS A 8 14.61 20.41 13.13
C HIS A 8 13.08 20.53 12.96
N TRP A 9 12.60 21.47 12.18
CA TRP A 9 11.15 21.64 11.95
C TRP A 9 10.53 20.54 11.10
N LEU A 10 11.28 19.90 10.19
CA LEU A 10 10.73 18.87 9.31
C LEU A 10 10.10 17.68 10.05
N PRO A 11 10.76 17.05 11.05
CA PRO A 11 10.15 16.01 11.85
C PRO A 11 8.93 16.49 12.64
N LEU A 12 8.99 17.69 13.24
CA LEU A 12 7.86 18.26 13.98
C LEU A 12 6.65 18.48 13.07
N LEU A 13 6.88 19.04 11.87
CA LEU A 13 5.83 19.20 10.87
C LEU A 13 5.26 17.86 10.43
N GLY A 14 6.12 16.86 10.23
CA GLY A 14 5.69 15.50 9.88
C GLY A 14 4.78 14.86 10.94
N CYS A 15 5.14 14.99 12.22
CA CYS A 15 4.29 14.55 13.33
C CYS A 15 2.95 15.29 13.37
N HIS A 16 2.99 16.61 13.25
CA HIS A 16 1.78 17.42 13.23
C HIS A 16 0.86 17.09 12.05
N CYS A 17 1.41 16.93 10.85
CA CYS A 17 0.63 16.48 9.68
C CYS A 17 -0.02 15.12 9.92
N GLN A 18 0.67 14.18 10.57
CA GLN A 18 0.10 12.88 10.90
C GLN A 18 -1.07 13.01 11.90
N GLU A 19 -0.97 13.88 12.90
CA GLU A 19 -2.05 14.15 13.85
C GLU A 19 -3.27 14.78 13.16
N VAL A 20 -3.03 15.76 12.29
CA VAL A 20 -4.08 16.39 11.48
C VAL A 20 -4.78 15.36 10.59
N MET A 21 -4.02 14.49 9.92
CA MET A 21 -4.60 13.40 9.12
C MET A 21 -5.42 12.45 10.00
N ASN A 22 -4.90 12.04 11.15
CA ASN A 22 -5.62 11.15 12.07
C ASN A 22 -6.92 11.78 12.62
N TYR A 23 -6.97 13.11 12.68
CA TYR A 23 -8.18 13.84 13.09
C TYR A 23 -9.22 13.91 11.98
N PHE A 24 -8.83 14.28 10.76
CA PHE A 24 -9.74 14.46 9.63
C PHE A 24 -10.11 13.17 8.91
N PHE A 25 -9.22 12.18 8.89
CA PHE A 25 -9.45 10.92 8.18
C PHE A 25 -10.04 9.88 9.14
N ARG A 26 -11.32 10.08 9.47
CA ARG A 26 -12.12 9.18 10.29
C ARG A 26 -13.44 8.92 9.59
N ASN A 27 -13.90 7.68 9.65
CA ASN A 27 -15.16 7.26 9.05
C ASN A 27 -15.26 7.65 7.56
N LEU A 28 -14.15 7.53 6.83
CA LEU A 28 -14.12 7.79 5.40
C LEU A 28 -14.90 6.72 4.67
N HIS A 29 -15.90 7.11 3.90
CA HIS A 29 -16.54 6.23 2.93
C HIS A 29 -15.65 6.14 1.69
N LEU A 30 -15.08 4.95 1.44
CA LEU A 30 -14.16 4.70 0.34
C LEU A 30 -14.75 3.63 -0.57
N GLU A 31 -15.19 4.01 -1.75
CA GLU A 31 -15.73 3.06 -2.76
C GLU A 31 -14.60 2.24 -3.40
N GLU A 32 -13.50 2.92 -3.74
CA GLU A 32 -12.31 2.33 -4.37
C GLU A 32 -11.03 2.75 -3.66
N CYS A 33 -10.08 1.84 -3.62
CA CYS A 33 -8.75 2.10 -3.10
C CYS A 33 -7.66 1.41 -3.93
N GLN A 34 -6.75 2.19 -4.46
CA GLN A 34 -5.58 1.72 -5.22
C GLN A 34 -4.37 1.67 -4.30
N LEU A 35 -3.63 0.56 -4.32
CA LEU A 35 -2.45 0.33 -3.50
C LEU A 35 -1.20 0.31 -4.38
N ASP A 36 -0.16 1.03 -3.97
CA ASP A 36 1.14 1.03 -4.66
C ASP A 36 2.26 1.38 -3.68
N GLU A 37 3.50 1.14 -4.09
CA GLU A 37 4.67 1.50 -3.32
C GLU A 37 5.67 2.33 -4.11
N LEU A 38 6.02 3.48 -3.55
CA LEU A 38 6.97 4.41 -4.11
C LEU A 38 8.37 4.14 -3.56
N TRP A 39 9.30 3.66 -4.41
CA TRP A 39 10.67 3.40 -4.02
C TRP A 39 11.48 4.68 -3.85
N THR A 40 12.28 4.73 -2.81
CA THR A 40 13.35 5.68 -2.52
C THR A 40 14.50 4.99 -1.79
N PHE A 41 15.47 5.72 -1.30
CA PHE A 41 16.54 5.20 -0.46
C PHE A 41 17.04 6.27 0.51
N ILE A 42 17.65 5.83 1.59
CA ILE A 42 18.25 6.67 2.62
C ILE A 42 19.76 6.46 2.59
N TYR A 43 20.53 7.51 2.49
CA TYR A 43 22.01 7.56 2.45
C TYR A 43 22.59 6.86 1.22
N LYS A 44 22.48 5.54 1.11
CA LYS A 44 22.93 4.69 -0.01
C LYS A 44 21.84 3.71 -0.40
N LYS A 45 21.86 3.25 -1.66
CA LYS A 45 21.00 2.13 -2.10
C LYS A 45 21.42 0.85 -1.39
N GLU A 46 20.48 -0.05 -1.13
CA GLU A 46 20.71 -1.32 -0.43
C GLU A 46 21.92 -2.10 -0.96
N LYS A 47 22.09 -2.15 -2.28
CA LYS A 47 23.20 -2.86 -2.93
C LYS A 47 24.58 -2.23 -2.70
N GLN A 48 24.65 -1.00 -2.21
CA GLN A 48 25.88 -0.24 -1.96
C GLN A 48 26.26 -0.17 -0.49
N LEU A 49 25.43 -0.74 0.40
CA LEU A 49 25.66 -0.77 1.82
C LEU A 49 26.75 -1.80 2.18
N THR A 50 27.63 -1.42 3.08
CA THR A 50 28.55 -2.35 3.76
C THR A 50 27.80 -3.24 4.76
N ALA A 51 28.44 -4.32 5.23
CA ALA A 51 27.84 -5.21 6.22
C ALA A 51 27.46 -4.48 7.53
N LEU A 52 28.28 -3.55 7.98
CA LEU A 52 28.02 -2.75 9.19
C LEU A 52 26.85 -1.77 8.99
N GLU A 53 26.78 -1.11 7.84
CA GLU A 53 25.67 -0.20 7.52
C GLU A 53 24.32 -0.93 7.41
N LYS A 54 24.33 -2.20 6.97
CA LYS A 54 23.11 -3.04 6.94
C LYS A 54 22.60 -3.40 8.34
N LEU A 55 23.51 -3.60 9.29
CA LEU A 55 23.13 -3.88 10.68
C LEU A 55 22.43 -2.70 11.36
N ALA A 56 22.67 -1.48 10.92
CA ALA A 56 22.01 -0.30 11.46
C ALA A 56 20.52 -0.21 11.09
N GLU A 57 20.05 -0.95 10.06
CA GLU A 57 18.67 -1.02 9.54
C GLU A 57 18.03 0.33 9.16
N VAL A 58 18.76 1.44 9.31
CA VAL A 58 18.29 2.81 9.03
C VAL A 58 18.50 3.18 7.56
N TYR A 59 19.59 2.67 6.96
CA TYR A 59 19.99 3.00 5.60
C TYR A 59 19.46 2.01 4.56
N GLY A 60 19.66 2.35 3.29
CA GLY A 60 19.32 1.49 2.17
C GLY A 60 17.98 1.83 1.55
N ASP A 61 17.44 0.86 0.82
CA ASP A 61 16.18 1.02 0.11
C ASP A 61 15.02 1.21 1.10
N ALA A 62 14.23 2.25 0.84
CA ALA A 62 13.03 2.59 1.59
C ALA A 62 11.84 2.71 0.62
N TRP A 63 10.67 2.41 1.11
CA TRP A 63 9.44 2.40 0.33
C TRP A 63 8.36 3.19 1.03
N VAL A 64 7.69 4.05 0.29
CA VAL A 64 6.48 4.72 0.74
C VAL A 64 5.30 3.94 0.19
N TRP A 65 4.65 3.20 1.05
CA TRP A 65 3.43 2.45 0.79
C TRP A 65 2.26 3.41 0.82
N ILE A 66 1.42 3.40 -0.19
CA ILE A 66 0.34 4.36 -0.38
C ILE A 66 -0.95 3.61 -0.65
N ALA A 67 -2.00 3.98 0.07
CA ALA A 67 -3.38 3.69 -0.27
C ALA A 67 -3.99 4.98 -0.82
N PHE A 68 -4.52 4.95 -2.04
CA PHE A 68 -5.06 6.11 -2.74
C PHE A 68 -6.51 5.85 -3.15
N SER A 69 -7.41 6.75 -2.77
CA SER A 69 -8.78 6.74 -3.29
C SER A 69 -8.87 7.58 -4.57
N PRO A 70 -9.13 6.97 -5.73
CA PRO A 70 -9.23 7.71 -6.99
C PRO A 70 -10.49 8.58 -7.06
N VAL A 71 -11.56 8.19 -6.37
CA VAL A 71 -12.83 8.93 -6.31
C VAL A 71 -12.66 10.24 -5.53
N CYS A 72 -12.15 10.15 -4.30
CA CYS A 72 -11.94 11.30 -3.43
C CYS A 72 -10.63 12.05 -3.71
N LYS A 73 -9.71 11.46 -4.49
CA LYS A 73 -8.34 11.96 -4.72
C LYS A 73 -7.54 12.17 -3.43
N LEU A 74 -7.77 11.29 -2.46
CA LEU A 74 -7.13 11.31 -1.14
C LEU A 74 -6.13 10.16 -0.99
N VAL A 75 -5.14 10.37 -0.11
CA VAL A 75 -4.25 9.34 0.43
C VAL A 75 -4.69 9.05 1.87
N PRO A 76 -5.69 8.19 2.10
CA PRO A 76 -6.23 7.93 3.45
C PRO A 76 -5.23 7.23 4.37
N ALA A 77 -4.27 6.51 3.81
CA ALA A 77 -3.22 5.85 4.58
C ALA A 77 -1.90 5.78 3.82
N TRP A 78 -0.80 5.90 4.55
CA TRP A 78 0.55 5.70 4.05
C TRP A 78 1.47 5.14 5.13
N VAL A 79 2.53 4.44 4.72
CA VAL A 79 3.56 3.87 5.61
C VAL A 79 4.92 3.98 4.94
N VAL A 80 5.95 4.38 5.68
CA VAL A 80 7.35 4.32 5.21
C VAL A 80 8.05 3.13 5.84
N GLY A 81 8.81 2.39 5.05
CA GLY A 81 9.60 1.27 5.54
C GLY A 81 10.16 0.37 4.43
N LYS A 82 10.53 -0.84 4.79
CA LYS A 82 11.05 -1.84 3.84
C LYS A 82 9.92 -2.48 3.03
N ARG A 83 10.25 -3.14 1.91
CA ARG A 83 9.26 -3.85 1.07
C ARG A 83 8.96 -5.23 1.64
N THR A 84 8.18 -5.26 2.72
CA THR A 84 7.83 -6.48 3.46
C THR A 84 6.33 -6.56 3.74
N LEU A 85 5.84 -7.77 3.98
CA LEU A 85 4.46 -8.03 4.38
C LEU A 85 4.05 -7.22 5.63
N SER A 86 4.96 -7.04 6.59
CA SER A 86 4.69 -6.25 7.80
C SER A 86 4.29 -4.80 7.48
N HIS A 87 4.93 -4.16 6.49
CA HIS A 87 4.60 -2.80 6.09
C HIS A 87 3.31 -2.73 5.26
N ALA A 88 3.07 -3.71 4.39
CA ALA A 88 1.80 -3.84 3.68
C ALA A 88 0.63 -4.01 4.67
N ARG A 89 0.81 -4.86 5.69
CA ARG A 89 -0.17 -5.04 6.78
C ARG A 89 -0.45 -3.75 7.55
N ARG A 90 0.60 -3.00 7.90
CA ARG A 90 0.44 -1.69 8.57
C ARG A 90 -0.32 -0.69 7.71
N LEU A 91 -0.07 -0.66 6.39
CA LEU A 91 -0.82 0.18 5.45
C LEU A 91 -2.31 -0.17 5.48
N VAL A 92 -2.65 -1.44 5.28
CA VAL A 92 -4.03 -1.92 5.24
C VAL A 92 -4.74 -1.71 6.58
N PHE A 93 -4.04 -1.93 7.69
CA PHE A 93 -4.59 -1.66 9.02
C PHE A 93 -4.91 -0.18 9.25
N ARG A 94 -4.01 0.74 8.86
CA ARG A 94 -4.25 2.19 8.93
C ARG A 94 -5.43 2.60 8.05
N LEU A 95 -5.52 2.05 6.85
CA LEU A 95 -6.64 2.31 5.94
C LEU A 95 -7.96 1.87 6.56
N LYS A 96 -8.04 0.65 7.11
CA LYS A 96 -9.22 0.14 7.81
C LYS A 96 -9.61 1.02 8.99
N SER A 97 -8.63 1.54 9.74
CA SER A 97 -8.88 2.43 10.88
C SER A 97 -9.38 3.82 10.48
N ALA A 98 -9.09 4.27 9.25
CA ALA A 98 -9.55 5.55 8.71
C ALA A 98 -10.93 5.45 8.04
N SER A 99 -11.34 4.24 7.60
CA SER A 99 -12.61 4.00 6.91
C SER A 99 -13.80 3.87 7.85
N ASP A 100 -14.99 3.94 7.29
CA ASP A 100 -16.29 3.78 7.98
C ASP A 100 -16.64 2.32 8.31
N GLY A 101 -15.74 1.39 8.04
CA GLY A 101 -15.94 -0.04 8.24
C GLY A 101 -16.37 -0.79 6.98
N GLN A 102 -16.80 -0.11 5.93
CA GLN A 102 -17.03 -0.74 4.64
C GLN A 102 -15.69 -1.08 3.97
N ILE A 103 -15.70 -2.17 3.22
CA ILE A 103 -14.50 -2.64 2.51
C ILE A 103 -14.53 -2.08 1.08
N PRO A 104 -13.57 -1.22 0.69
CA PRO A 104 -13.53 -0.68 -0.67
C PRO A 104 -13.14 -1.77 -1.68
N PHE A 105 -13.47 -1.54 -2.95
CA PHE A 105 -12.86 -2.31 -4.04
C PHE A 105 -11.37 -1.99 -4.13
N PHE A 106 -10.52 -2.99 -3.98
CA PHE A 106 -9.06 -2.83 -4.02
C PHE A 106 -8.49 -3.14 -5.40
N THR A 107 -7.54 -2.31 -5.83
CA THR A 107 -6.68 -2.60 -6.99
C THR A 107 -5.22 -2.32 -6.66
N SER A 108 -4.31 -3.12 -7.20
CA SER A 108 -2.86 -2.88 -7.12
C SER A 108 -2.12 -3.49 -8.30
N ASP A 109 -0.81 -3.31 -8.34
CA ASP A 109 0.05 -4.18 -9.13
C ASP A 109 0.16 -5.59 -8.49
N GLU A 110 0.89 -6.50 -9.15
CA GLU A 110 0.97 -7.92 -8.74
C GLU A 110 1.92 -8.17 -7.55
N LEU A 111 2.03 -7.25 -6.57
CA LEU A 111 2.80 -7.50 -5.36
C LEU A 111 2.05 -8.45 -4.40
N PRO A 112 2.57 -9.67 -4.11
CA PRO A 112 1.87 -10.67 -3.30
C PRO A 112 1.52 -10.19 -1.90
N HIS A 113 2.32 -9.31 -1.32
CA HIS A 113 2.12 -8.79 0.04
C HIS A 113 0.76 -8.10 0.24
N TYR A 114 0.16 -7.53 -0.82
CA TYR A 114 -1.16 -6.91 -0.69
C TYR A 114 -2.27 -7.94 -0.47
N ALA A 115 -2.22 -9.07 -1.19
CA ALA A 115 -3.19 -10.15 -0.99
C ALA A 115 -3.14 -10.67 0.45
N ASP A 116 -1.94 -11.00 0.93
CA ASP A 116 -1.74 -11.49 2.29
C ASP A 116 -2.18 -10.46 3.34
N ALA A 117 -1.81 -9.19 3.16
CA ALA A 117 -2.16 -8.10 4.08
C ALA A 117 -3.68 -7.87 4.14
N LEU A 118 -4.38 -7.88 3.00
CA LEU A 118 -5.83 -7.73 2.93
C LEU A 118 -6.52 -8.90 3.63
N LEU A 119 -6.07 -10.12 3.39
CA LEU A 119 -6.61 -11.31 4.06
C LEU A 119 -6.35 -11.29 5.56
N GLU A 120 -5.18 -10.81 6.01
CA GLU A 120 -4.87 -10.74 7.44
C GLU A 120 -5.67 -9.68 8.19
N VAL A 121 -5.97 -8.55 7.55
CA VAL A 121 -6.64 -7.41 8.19
C VAL A 121 -8.16 -7.48 8.08
N TYR A 122 -8.69 -7.91 6.94
CA TYR A 122 -10.13 -8.00 6.70
C TYR A 122 -10.68 -9.41 6.86
N GLY A 123 -9.83 -10.44 6.68
CA GLY A 123 -10.26 -11.83 6.67
C GLY A 123 -10.80 -12.31 8.03
N GLU A 124 -11.79 -13.19 7.96
CA GLU A 124 -12.39 -13.86 9.09
C GLU A 124 -11.57 -15.08 9.49
N GLN A 125 -11.38 -15.26 10.78
CA GLN A 125 -10.66 -16.42 11.31
C GLN A 125 -11.61 -17.61 11.43
N VAL A 126 -11.28 -18.69 10.72
CA VAL A 126 -12.03 -19.94 10.76
C VAL A 126 -11.23 -20.99 11.52
N GLN A 127 -11.84 -21.57 12.53
CA GLN A 127 -11.30 -22.73 13.22
C GLN A 127 -11.97 -23.99 12.65
N PRO A 128 -11.25 -24.84 11.88
CA PRO A 128 -11.82 -26.06 11.34
C PRO A 128 -12.26 -27.01 12.45
N LEU A 129 -13.35 -27.69 12.23
CA LEU A 129 -13.80 -28.76 13.12
C LEU A 129 -12.79 -29.92 13.09
N ARG A 130 -12.61 -30.53 14.24
CA ARG A 130 -11.74 -31.70 14.36
C ARG A 130 -12.43 -32.94 13.74
N ASN A 131 -11.75 -33.57 12.79
CA ASN A 131 -12.18 -34.84 12.25
C ASN A 131 -11.67 -35.97 13.18
N GLY A 132 -12.57 -36.50 14.04
CA GLY A 132 -12.26 -37.58 14.97
C GLY A 132 -11.82 -37.16 16.36
N THR A 133 -11.59 -38.12 17.24
CA THR A 133 -11.30 -37.90 18.67
C THR A 133 -9.81 -37.84 19.00
N ARG A 134 -8.92 -38.30 18.10
CA ARG A 134 -7.46 -38.37 18.29
C ARG A 134 -6.70 -37.48 17.30
N GLY A 135 -5.51 -37.01 17.69
CA GLY A 135 -4.64 -36.19 16.88
C GLY A 135 -4.66 -34.68 17.23
N ARG A 136 -3.77 -33.91 16.56
CA ARG A 136 -3.64 -32.47 16.76
C ARG A 136 -4.86 -31.73 16.20
N PHE A 137 -5.31 -30.67 16.89
CA PHE A 137 -6.33 -29.77 16.36
C PHE A 137 -5.85 -29.12 15.06
N PRO A 138 -6.73 -28.98 14.04
CA PRO A 138 -6.40 -28.23 12.84
C PRO A 138 -6.01 -26.80 13.19
N LYS A 139 -5.03 -26.25 12.46
CA LYS A 139 -4.65 -24.85 12.64
C LYS A 139 -5.78 -23.96 12.12
N PRO A 140 -6.07 -22.85 12.82
CA PRO A 140 -6.97 -21.84 12.29
C PRO A 140 -6.39 -21.24 11.01
N TYR A 141 -7.25 -20.89 10.07
CA TYR A 141 -6.89 -20.16 8.85
C TYR A 141 -7.84 -18.98 8.64
N ARG A 142 -7.46 -18.07 7.76
CA ARG A 142 -8.30 -16.93 7.40
C ARG A 142 -8.96 -17.15 6.05
N VAL A 143 -10.20 -16.69 5.94
CA VAL A 143 -10.95 -16.64 4.69
C VAL A 143 -11.30 -15.18 4.37
N PRO A 144 -11.30 -14.79 3.09
CA PRO A 144 -11.76 -13.47 2.71
C PRO A 144 -13.26 -13.33 3.02
N PRO A 145 -13.71 -12.22 3.62
CA PRO A 145 -15.13 -11.96 3.81
C PRO A 145 -15.82 -11.79 2.44
N PRO A 146 -17.14 -12.01 2.35
CA PRO A 146 -17.88 -11.97 1.09
C PRO A 146 -17.76 -10.65 0.31
N ASP A 147 -17.59 -9.55 1.01
CA ASP A 147 -17.48 -8.18 0.48
C ASP A 147 -16.05 -7.76 0.15
N LEU A 148 -15.04 -8.58 0.47
CA LEU A 148 -13.68 -8.28 0.07
C LEU A 148 -13.51 -8.53 -1.43
N CYS A 149 -13.40 -7.44 -2.19
CA CYS A 149 -13.14 -7.47 -3.62
C CYS A 149 -11.76 -6.88 -3.93
N TYR A 150 -10.89 -7.68 -4.53
CA TYR A 150 -9.52 -7.28 -4.87
C TYR A 150 -9.06 -7.85 -6.19
N ALA A 151 -8.61 -6.96 -7.08
CA ALA A 151 -8.06 -7.30 -8.39
C ALA A 151 -6.66 -6.72 -8.58
N VAL A 152 -5.84 -7.39 -9.36
CA VAL A 152 -4.47 -6.95 -9.67
C VAL A 152 -4.29 -6.66 -11.15
N VAL A 153 -3.45 -5.67 -11.44
CA VAL A 153 -2.98 -5.35 -12.79
C VAL A 153 -1.63 -6.04 -12.98
N VAL A 154 -1.60 -6.98 -13.91
CA VAL A 154 -0.41 -7.76 -14.27
C VAL A 154 0.24 -7.14 -15.49
N LYS A 155 1.50 -6.70 -15.38
CA LYS A 155 2.27 -6.08 -16.46
C LYS A 155 3.41 -6.99 -16.88
N LYS A 156 3.23 -7.70 -17.99
CA LYS A 156 4.31 -8.49 -18.61
C LYS A 156 5.32 -7.56 -19.24
N ARG A 157 6.59 -7.77 -18.94
CA ARG A 157 7.70 -6.95 -19.46
C ARG A 157 8.68 -7.81 -20.24
N GLU A 158 9.03 -7.32 -21.41
CA GLU A 158 10.10 -7.89 -22.23
C GLU A 158 11.12 -6.79 -22.54
N GLN A 159 12.40 -7.06 -22.32
CA GLN A 159 13.51 -6.10 -22.49
C GLN A 159 13.24 -4.72 -21.81
N GLY A 160 12.58 -4.73 -20.65
CA GLY A 160 12.26 -3.52 -19.88
C GLY A 160 11.04 -2.73 -20.36
N ARG A 161 10.38 -3.15 -21.46
CA ARG A 161 9.13 -2.55 -21.97
C ARG A 161 7.93 -3.39 -21.58
N VAL A 162 6.81 -2.75 -21.29
CA VAL A 162 5.53 -3.43 -21.05
C VAL A 162 5.01 -3.88 -22.42
N VAL A 163 4.84 -5.20 -22.61
CA VAL A 163 4.34 -5.81 -23.83
C VAL A 163 2.88 -6.24 -23.72
N GLU A 164 2.44 -6.53 -22.51
CA GLU A 164 1.07 -6.95 -22.23
C GLU A 164 0.62 -6.44 -20.88
N VAL A 165 -0.65 -6.04 -20.79
CA VAL A 165 -1.31 -5.68 -19.53
C VAL A 165 -2.57 -6.53 -19.44
N SER A 166 -2.66 -7.31 -18.38
CA SER A 166 -3.82 -8.13 -18.07
C SER A 166 -4.30 -7.86 -16.64
N THR A 167 -5.47 -8.31 -16.30
CA THR A 167 -6.04 -8.17 -14.96
C THR A 167 -6.40 -9.54 -14.40
N ARG A 168 -6.27 -9.70 -13.10
CA ARG A 168 -6.57 -10.94 -12.41
C ARG A 168 -7.32 -10.65 -11.11
N LEU A 169 -8.45 -11.31 -10.94
CA LEU A 169 -9.20 -11.29 -9.69
C LEU A 169 -8.47 -12.14 -8.64
N VAL A 170 -8.29 -11.60 -7.44
CA VAL A 170 -7.67 -12.28 -6.30
C VAL A 170 -8.70 -12.66 -5.25
N TYR A 171 -9.56 -11.73 -4.87
CA TYR A 171 -10.68 -11.95 -3.94
C TYR A 171 -11.97 -11.38 -4.50
N GLY A 172 -13.09 -11.99 -4.14
CA GLY A 172 -14.42 -11.61 -4.61
C GLY A 172 -14.84 -12.35 -5.89
N THR A 173 -15.88 -11.87 -6.53
CA THR A 173 -16.47 -12.45 -7.76
C THR A 173 -16.40 -11.45 -8.91
N THR A 174 -16.42 -11.96 -10.14
CA THR A 174 -16.47 -11.11 -11.35
C THR A 174 -17.66 -10.16 -11.33
N GLN A 175 -18.82 -10.61 -10.87
CA GLN A 175 -20.02 -9.77 -10.74
C GLN A 175 -19.82 -8.60 -9.77
N GLN A 176 -19.12 -8.81 -8.64
CA GLN A 176 -18.81 -7.74 -7.69
C GLN A 176 -17.87 -6.71 -8.31
N VAL A 177 -16.84 -7.16 -9.04
CA VAL A 177 -15.91 -6.27 -9.76
C VAL A 177 -16.68 -5.46 -10.81
N GLU A 178 -17.51 -6.10 -11.63
CA GLU A 178 -18.30 -5.41 -12.65
C GLU A 178 -19.25 -4.37 -12.03
N ALA A 179 -19.92 -4.71 -10.93
CA ALA A 179 -20.79 -3.79 -10.21
C ALA A 179 -20.02 -2.59 -9.64
N ALA A 180 -18.85 -2.83 -9.03
CA ALA A 180 -17.98 -1.76 -8.52
C ALA A 180 -17.49 -0.84 -9.65
N LEU A 181 -17.06 -1.40 -10.78
CA LEU A 181 -16.61 -0.63 -11.93
C LEU A 181 -17.74 0.16 -12.61
N GLN A 182 -18.96 -0.39 -12.66
CA GLN A 182 -20.11 0.33 -13.20
C GLN A 182 -20.54 1.50 -12.30
N ALA A 183 -20.44 1.33 -10.98
CA ALA A 183 -20.74 2.36 -10.01
C ALA A 183 -19.65 3.46 -9.94
N SER A 184 -18.43 3.14 -10.35
CA SER A 184 -17.29 4.06 -10.24
C SER A 184 -17.45 5.31 -11.10
N PRO A 185 -17.32 6.52 -10.51
CA PRO A 185 -17.35 7.77 -11.29
C PRO A 185 -16.01 8.07 -12.00
N VAL A 186 -14.98 7.23 -11.80
CA VAL A 186 -13.62 7.52 -12.26
C VAL A 186 -13.20 6.63 -13.42
N SER A 187 -13.45 5.32 -13.33
CA SER A 187 -13.03 4.37 -14.36
C SER A 187 -13.87 3.12 -14.36
N HIS A 188 -14.24 2.66 -15.56
CA HIS A 188 -14.98 1.41 -15.76
C HIS A 188 -14.06 0.21 -16.05
N ALA A 189 -12.76 0.33 -15.74
CA ALA A 189 -11.79 -0.72 -15.93
C ALA A 189 -10.86 -0.84 -14.72
N ILE A 190 -10.44 -2.09 -14.40
CA ILE A 190 -9.43 -2.36 -13.38
C ILE A 190 -8.13 -1.68 -13.78
N ASN A 191 -7.63 -0.75 -12.97
CA ASN A 191 -6.40 -0.02 -13.23
C ASN A 191 -5.74 0.49 -11.95
N THR A 192 -4.52 1.02 -12.08
CA THR A 192 -3.72 1.66 -11.02
C THR A 192 -3.34 3.11 -11.39
N TYR A 193 -4.03 3.71 -12.37
CA TYR A 193 -3.64 5.02 -12.91
C TYR A 193 -3.68 6.14 -11.88
N GLY A 194 -4.66 6.11 -10.97
CA GLY A 194 -4.82 7.11 -9.93
C GLY A 194 -3.61 7.16 -9.00
N VAL A 195 -3.23 6.02 -8.43
CA VAL A 195 -2.08 5.93 -7.53
C VAL A 195 -0.76 6.18 -8.26
N GLU A 196 -0.61 5.69 -9.49
CA GLU A 196 0.59 5.96 -10.32
C GLU A 196 0.73 7.46 -10.61
N ARG A 197 -0.37 8.14 -10.94
CA ARG A 197 -0.39 9.59 -11.15
C ARG A 197 -0.07 10.34 -9.85
N ASN A 198 -0.62 9.92 -8.72
CA ASN A 198 -0.30 10.47 -7.41
C ASN A 198 1.20 10.31 -7.09
N ASN A 199 1.76 9.13 -7.34
CA ASN A 199 3.17 8.85 -7.14
C ASN A 199 4.08 9.72 -8.03
N LEU A 200 3.66 9.99 -9.26
CA LEU A 200 4.36 10.94 -10.14
C LEU A 200 4.32 12.36 -9.56
N THR A 201 3.17 12.80 -9.05
CA THR A 201 3.02 14.11 -8.40
C THR A 201 3.95 14.25 -7.20
N ILE A 202 4.00 13.25 -6.33
CA ILE A 202 4.94 13.22 -5.18
C ILE A 202 6.38 13.36 -5.65
N ARG A 203 6.78 12.64 -6.71
CA ARG A 203 8.14 12.73 -7.27
C ARG A 203 8.45 14.10 -7.88
N GLN A 204 7.48 14.77 -8.47
CA GLN A 204 7.64 16.10 -9.05
C GLN A 204 7.82 17.19 -7.98
N HIS A 205 7.11 17.06 -6.86
CA HIS A 205 7.12 18.06 -5.78
C HIS A 205 8.20 17.80 -4.72
N SER A 206 8.71 16.58 -4.61
CA SER A 206 9.76 16.24 -3.66
C SER A 206 11.02 15.76 -4.36
N ARG A 207 12.09 16.57 -4.32
CA ARG A 207 13.39 16.18 -4.87
C ARG A 207 13.97 14.94 -4.21
N ARG A 208 13.70 14.71 -2.92
CA ARG A 208 14.13 13.51 -2.20
C ARG A 208 13.48 12.23 -2.72
N MET A 209 12.30 12.34 -3.33
CA MET A 209 11.57 11.23 -3.94
C MET A 209 11.83 11.11 -5.45
N SER A 210 12.49 12.08 -6.06
CA SER A 210 12.82 12.08 -7.49
C SER A 210 13.89 11.05 -7.82
N ARG A 211 13.82 10.46 -9.01
CA ARG A 211 14.84 9.50 -9.50
C ARG A 211 16.01 10.25 -10.17
N LYS A 212 17.20 9.68 -10.06
CA LYS A 212 18.43 10.16 -10.73
C LYS A 212 18.80 11.61 -10.39
N VAL A 213 18.58 12.02 -9.14
CA VAL A 213 18.99 13.33 -8.60
C VAL A 213 19.91 13.13 -7.40
N ASN A 214 20.73 14.15 -7.08
CA ASN A 214 21.63 14.13 -5.93
C ASN A 214 20.97 14.58 -4.61
N ALA A 215 19.66 14.83 -4.63
CA ALA A 215 18.90 15.33 -3.49
C ALA A 215 18.17 14.18 -2.76
N PHE A 216 18.89 13.12 -2.37
CA PHE A 216 18.33 12.00 -1.61
C PHE A 216 18.40 12.25 -0.10
N SER A 217 17.59 11.52 0.69
CA SER A 217 17.65 11.52 2.15
C SER A 217 18.99 10.99 2.64
N LYS A 218 19.55 11.63 3.68
CA LYS A 218 20.78 11.18 4.33
C LYS A 218 20.51 10.54 5.69
N ASP A 219 19.35 10.82 6.24
CA ASP A 219 18.84 10.43 7.54
C ASP A 219 17.32 10.27 7.50
#